data_b8cf5e7a4089f7734d13efb2009a14ee
#
_entry.id   b8cf5e7a4089f7734d13efb2009a14ee
#
_cell.length_a   1.000
_cell.length_b   1.000
_cell.length_c   1.000
_cell.angle_alpha   90.00
_cell.angle_beta   90.00
_cell.angle_gamma   90.00
#
_symmetry.space_group_name_H-M   'P 1'
#
loop_
_entity.id
_entity.type
_entity.pdbx_description
1 polymer ?
#
loop_
_entity_poly.entity_id
_entity_poly.type
_entity_poly.pdbx_seq_one_letter_code
_entity_poly.pdbx_strand_id
1 'polypeptide(L)'
;MKMNRKKRFGALMLALLLMVPCLCAAEDEGLGEDVEEIIEEDLDIGTDEEADEAGEAVTEKDGWHFDSRGFLIGENNPGDEYLLEDEENGFWQYASKDLSVKITRIREKYNKKKMREYCVAEIWASENSPMQAILSAEKGKWPEGVNQVSPELLVEKHPCVFAMSDDFYGSRQQNILKRTSARQPGIIIRNGTIRWEKTKAQTAKTARQRPCLDTLAVYNDGSMKTYLSDAMTAEEYLEKGAIQVFAFGPWLISEGKINQKEAVEGCGYYEQMEPLTGLGMVEPYHYIAIVLKGRPKNKYAGAHLSWLADRLLEYGCTEALNLDGGGTACMFFNGKAVITGQENLRSMGGMIAFGLKDE
;
A
#
# COMPACT_ATOMS: atom_id res chain seq x y z
N MET A 1 49.26 -23.30 41.60
CA MET A 1 49.96 -22.29 42.48
C MET A 1 49.13 -21.03 42.49
N LYS A 2 48.59 -20.73 43.70
CA LYS A 2 48.05 -19.45 44.21
C LYS A 2 46.93 -18.81 43.39
N MET A 3 45.64 -18.93 43.78
CA MET A 3 44.92 -18.45 44.97
C MET A 3 44.82 -16.91 45.05
N ASN A 4 43.58 -16.42 44.95
CA ASN A 4 42.70 -15.80 45.96
C ASN A 4 42.60 -14.27 45.75
N ARG A 5 41.54 -13.56 45.97
CA ARG A 5 40.41 -13.54 46.92
C ARG A 5 39.44 -12.42 46.47
N LYS A 6 38.13 -12.64 46.42
CA LYS A 6 37.11 -12.27 47.41
C LYS A 6 37.08 -10.81 47.86
N LYS A 7 35.92 -10.11 47.66
CA LYS A 7 34.85 -9.82 48.64
C LYS A 7 34.01 -8.69 48.05
N ARG A 8 32.69 -8.73 47.84
CA ARG A 8 31.56 -8.71 48.78
C ARG A 8 31.25 -7.35 49.41
N PHE A 9 29.93 -7.07 49.41
CA PHE A 9 29.06 -6.15 50.18
C PHE A 9 28.69 -4.89 49.40
N GLY A 10 27.45 -4.50 49.26
CA GLY A 10 26.18 -4.93 49.86
C GLY A 10 25.32 -3.71 50.16
N ALA A 11 24.05 -3.87 49.91
CA ALA A 11 22.90 -3.23 50.55
C ALA A 11 22.65 -1.74 50.24
N LEU A 12 21.51 -1.43 49.66
CA LEU A 12 20.19 -1.18 50.25
C LEU A 12 19.93 0.27 50.67
N MET A 13 18.86 0.78 50.23
CA MET A 13 17.83 1.71 50.76
C MET A 13 17.53 2.83 49.77
N LEU A 14 16.34 2.85 49.20
CA LEU A 14 15.02 3.22 49.70
C LEU A 14 14.78 4.74 49.79
N ALA A 15 13.84 5.12 48.94
CA ALA A 15 12.72 6.02 49.18
C ALA A 15 12.87 7.54 49.01
N LEU A 16 11.86 7.99 48.41
CA LEU A 16 10.96 9.12 48.61
C LEU A 16 11.13 10.34 47.69
N LEU A 17 10.08 10.44 46.88
CA LEU A 17 9.29 11.65 46.57
C LEU A 17 9.89 13.00 46.92
N LEU A 18 9.88 13.89 45.93
CA LEU A 18 9.17 15.18 46.03
C LEU A 18 9.14 15.88 44.65
N MET A 19 7.96 16.27 44.24
CA MET A 19 7.66 17.24 43.19
C MET A 19 8.24 18.59 43.56
N VAL A 20 8.75 19.36 42.61
CA VAL A 20 8.50 20.81 42.44
C VAL A 20 9.02 21.24 41.04
N PRO A 21 8.30 22.06 40.32
CA PRO A 21 8.70 22.53 38.99
C PRO A 21 9.69 23.67 39.04
N CYS A 22 10.67 23.65 38.19
CA CYS A 22 11.52 24.83 38.00
C CYS A 22 11.28 25.39 36.60
N LEU A 23 10.59 26.52 36.55
CA LEU A 23 10.65 27.47 35.43
C LEU A 23 12.09 27.92 35.25
N CYS A 24 12.61 27.78 34.06
CA CYS A 24 13.66 28.67 33.57
C CYS A 24 13.29 29.14 32.18
N ALA A 25 13.02 30.41 32.10
CA ALA A 25 12.91 31.19 30.88
C ALA A 25 14.25 31.16 30.13
N ALA A 26 14.21 30.92 28.86
CA ALA A 26 15.26 31.31 27.94
C ALA A 26 14.61 32.05 26.77
N GLU A 27 15.21 33.12 26.45
CA GLU A 27 14.76 34.26 25.66
C GLU A 27 14.38 33.91 24.22
N ASP A 28 13.36 34.59 23.85
CA ASP A 28 12.75 34.79 22.55
C ASP A 28 13.73 35.51 21.61
N GLU A 29 14.17 34.84 20.54
CA GLU A 29 14.62 35.54 19.34
C GLU A 29 13.65 35.23 18.21
N GLY A 30 12.83 36.23 17.95
CA GLY A 30 11.81 36.25 16.92
C GLY A 30 12.36 35.95 15.52
N LEU A 31 11.75 35.01 14.87
CA LEU A 31 11.75 34.88 13.41
C LEU A 31 10.31 35.01 12.95
N GLY A 32 10.08 36.09 12.23
CA GLY A 32 8.80 36.53 11.69
C GLY A 32 8.00 35.43 11.02
N GLU A 33 6.76 35.43 11.39
CA GLU A 33 5.66 34.79 10.69
C GLU A 33 5.47 35.50 9.34
N ASP A 34 5.81 34.83 8.26
CA ASP A 34 5.16 35.02 6.98
C ASP A 34 4.44 33.70 6.66
N VAL A 35 3.27 33.56 7.23
CA VAL A 35 2.27 32.60 6.80
C VAL A 35 1.60 33.26 5.60
N GLU A 36 2.11 33.01 4.41
CA GLU A 36 1.30 33.18 3.20
C GLU A 36 0.18 32.11 3.26
N GLU A 37 -0.99 32.59 3.60
CA GLU A 37 -2.28 31.96 3.48
C GLU A 37 -2.44 31.56 2.01
N ILE A 38 -2.20 30.26 1.71
CA ILE A 38 -2.58 29.70 0.42
C ILE A 38 -4.08 29.63 0.47
N ILE A 39 -4.73 30.56 -0.23
CA ILE A 39 -6.14 30.55 -0.54
C ILE A 39 -6.41 29.18 -1.18
N GLU A 40 -7.12 28.30 -0.47
CA GLU A 40 -7.88 27.23 -1.06
C GLU A 40 -8.92 27.94 -1.97
N GLU A 41 -8.64 28.02 -3.26
CA GLU A 41 -9.69 28.25 -4.22
C GLU A 41 -10.58 27.01 -4.15
N ASP A 42 -11.68 27.14 -3.42
CA ASP A 42 -12.85 26.29 -3.54
C ASP A 42 -13.23 26.25 -5.02
N LEU A 43 -12.87 25.17 -5.68
CA LEU A 43 -13.52 24.78 -6.93
C LEU A 43 -14.96 24.45 -6.55
N ASP A 44 -15.80 25.46 -6.57
CA ASP A 44 -17.25 25.32 -6.48
C ASP A 44 -17.70 24.57 -7.74
N ILE A 45 -17.60 23.25 -7.71
CA ILE A 45 -18.26 22.36 -8.64
C ILE A 45 -19.68 22.30 -8.13
N GLY A 46 -20.55 23.13 -8.70
CA GLY A 46 -21.99 23.06 -8.46
C GLY A 46 -22.47 21.63 -8.73
N THR A 47 -22.64 20.87 -7.69
CA THR A 47 -23.26 19.55 -7.73
C THR A 47 -24.69 19.73 -7.27
N ASP A 48 -25.64 19.56 -8.18
CA ASP A 48 -27.02 19.34 -7.81
C ASP A 48 -27.12 17.91 -7.24
N GLU A 49 -27.18 17.78 -5.92
CA GLU A 49 -27.41 16.50 -5.26
C GLU A 49 -28.90 16.15 -5.33
N GLU A 50 -29.26 15.24 -6.22
CA GLU A 50 -30.57 14.58 -6.22
C GLU A 50 -30.46 13.19 -5.59
N ALA A 51 -31.45 12.78 -4.79
CA ALA A 51 -31.51 11.41 -4.25
C ALA A 51 -32.23 10.49 -5.25
N ASP A 52 -31.69 9.31 -5.50
CA ASP A 52 -32.35 8.26 -6.26
C ASP A 52 -33.54 7.66 -5.48
N GLU A 53 -34.30 6.73 -6.11
CA GLU A 53 -35.48 6.08 -5.49
C GLU A 53 -35.12 5.29 -4.21
N ALA A 54 -33.82 5.01 -3.94
CA ALA A 54 -33.33 4.36 -2.74
C ALA A 54 -32.82 5.37 -1.67
N GLY A 55 -32.78 6.67 -1.99
CA GLY A 55 -32.33 7.73 -1.07
C GLY A 55 -30.80 7.88 -0.99
N GLU A 56 -30.05 7.32 -1.94
CA GLU A 56 -28.61 7.53 -2.06
C GLU A 56 -28.32 8.87 -2.76
N ALA A 57 -27.26 9.58 -2.31
CA ALA A 57 -26.85 10.82 -2.94
C ALA A 57 -26.34 10.57 -4.36
N VAL A 58 -26.90 11.26 -5.33
CA VAL A 58 -26.52 11.18 -6.75
C VAL A 58 -25.72 12.42 -7.11
N THR A 59 -24.56 12.22 -7.71
CA THR A 59 -23.75 13.31 -8.26
C THR A 59 -23.88 13.31 -9.78
N GLU A 60 -24.32 14.42 -10.38
CA GLU A 60 -24.34 14.62 -11.82
C GLU A 60 -23.14 15.45 -12.28
N LYS A 61 -22.48 15.00 -13.34
CA LYS A 61 -21.40 15.72 -14.00
C LYS A 61 -21.44 15.48 -15.51
N ASP A 62 -21.64 16.53 -16.28
CA ASP A 62 -21.63 16.48 -17.76
C ASP A 62 -22.59 15.42 -18.34
N GLY A 63 -23.75 15.22 -17.70
CA GLY A 63 -24.75 14.21 -18.07
C GLY A 63 -24.42 12.79 -17.60
N TRP A 64 -23.40 12.62 -16.77
CA TRP A 64 -23.09 11.36 -16.10
C TRP A 64 -23.62 11.35 -14.67
N HIS A 65 -24.19 10.23 -14.26
CA HIS A 65 -24.79 10.07 -12.94
C HIS A 65 -24.01 9.03 -12.12
N PHE A 66 -23.61 9.43 -10.93
CA PHE A 66 -22.80 8.62 -10.03
C PHE A 66 -23.49 8.46 -8.66
N ASP A 67 -23.39 7.28 -8.06
CA ASP A 67 -23.73 7.10 -6.65
C ASP A 67 -22.62 7.69 -5.72
N SER A 68 -22.84 7.66 -4.43
CA SER A 68 -21.88 8.16 -3.42
C SER A 68 -20.52 7.47 -3.46
N ARG A 69 -20.43 6.24 -3.98
CA ARG A 69 -19.20 5.47 -4.16
C ARG A 69 -18.51 5.77 -5.50
N GLY A 70 -19.21 6.50 -6.40
CA GLY A 70 -18.74 6.86 -7.72
C GLY A 70 -18.99 5.81 -8.79
N PHE A 71 -19.87 4.82 -8.58
CA PHE A 71 -20.35 3.94 -9.63
C PHE A 71 -21.31 4.68 -10.57
N LEU A 72 -21.32 4.32 -11.83
CA LEU A 72 -22.35 4.80 -12.75
C LEU A 72 -23.69 4.16 -12.41
N ILE A 73 -24.71 5.01 -12.31
CA ILE A 73 -26.10 4.61 -12.03
C ILE A 73 -27.06 5.16 -13.09
N GLY A 74 -28.21 4.52 -13.22
CA GLY A 74 -29.25 4.91 -14.17
C GLY A 74 -28.93 4.53 -15.62
N GLU A 75 -29.95 4.68 -16.50
CA GLU A 75 -29.87 4.30 -17.92
C GLU A 75 -29.54 5.47 -18.87
N ASN A 76 -29.47 6.70 -18.34
CA ASN A 76 -29.36 7.92 -19.15
C ASN A 76 -27.93 8.46 -19.26
N ASN A 77 -26.92 7.66 -18.92
CA ASN A 77 -25.52 8.06 -19.08
C ASN A 77 -25.12 8.11 -20.56
N PRO A 78 -24.16 8.97 -20.96
CA PRO A 78 -23.64 9.01 -22.32
C PRO A 78 -23.00 7.70 -22.81
N GLY A 79 -22.70 6.76 -21.91
CA GLY A 79 -22.11 5.46 -22.19
C GLY A 79 -22.07 4.57 -20.97
N ASP A 80 -21.43 3.40 -21.10
CA ASP A 80 -21.29 2.40 -20.03
C ASP A 80 -20.06 2.62 -19.14
N GLU A 81 -19.15 3.50 -19.56
CA GLU A 81 -17.90 3.80 -18.85
C GLU A 81 -17.60 5.30 -18.90
N TYR A 82 -17.30 5.87 -17.76
CA TYR A 82 -16.76 7.23 -17.64
C TYR A 82 -15.24 7.17 -17.48
N LEU A 83 -14.51 7.98 -18.21
CA LEU A 83 -13.06 8.08 -18.13
C LEU A 83 -12.61 9.54 -18.14
N LEU A 84 -11.84 9.94 -17.13
CA LEU A 84 -11.19 11.24 -17.04
C LEU A 84 -9.70 11.04 -16.75
N GLU A 85 -8.84 11.65 -17.55
CA GLU A 85 -7.40 11.72 -17.35
C GLU A 85 -6.98 13.20 -17.31
N ASP A 86 -6.81 13.74 -16.12
CA ASP A 86 -6.31 15.11 -15.89
C ASP A 86 -4.90 15.04 -15.27
N GLU A 87 -3.93 14.81 -16.13
CA GLU A 87 -2.53 14.67 -15.70
C GLU A 87 -1.97 15.99 -15.16
N GLU A 88 -2.41 17.12 -15.65
CA GLU A 88 -1.93 18.45 -15.23
C GLU A 88 -2.30 18.71 -13.77
N ASN A 89 -3.55 18.49 -13.42
CA ASN A 89 -4.04 18.61 -12.04
C ASN A 89 -3.78 17.37 -11.19
N GLY A 90 -3.34 16.29 -11.82
CA GLY A 90 -3.00 15.04 -11.13
C GLY A 90 -4.22 14.28 -10.64
N PHE A 91 -5.26 14.26 -11.44
CA PHE A 91 -6.50 13.58 -11.13
C PHE A 91 -6.92 12.64 -12.26
N TRP A 92 -7.30 11.41 -11.90
CA TRP A 92 -7.82 10.40 -12.84
C TRP A 92 -9.04 9.76 -12.24
N GLN A 93 -10.05 9.53 -13.05
CA GLN A 93 -11.28 8.90 -12.63
C GLN A 93 -11.78 7.92 -13.70
N TYR A 94 -12.19 6.77 -13.27
CA TYR A 94 -12.95 5.80 -14.04
C TYR A 94 -14.21 5.43 -13.26
N ALA A 95 -15.31 5.24 -13.96
CA ALA A 95 -16.51 4.69 -13.40
C ALA A 95 -17.23 3.80 -14.41
N SER A 96 -17.75 2.70 -13.93
CA SER A 96 -18.74 1.84 -14.56
C SER A 96 -19.79 1.44 -13.50
N LYS A 97 -20.73 0.61 -13.83
CA LYS A 97 -21.68 0.05 -12.86
C LYS A 97 -21.03 -0.87 -11.81
N ASP A 98 -19.83 -1.41 -12.08
CA ASP A 98 -19.18 -2.43 -11.26
C ASP A 98 -17.82 -2.01 -10.70
N LEU A 99 -17.27 -0.87 -11.16
CA LEU A 99 -15.95 -0.39 -10.73
C LEU A 99 -15.92 1.13 -10.74
N SER A 100 -15.45 1.71 -9.63
CA SER A 100 -15.08 3.12 -9.52
C SER A 100 -13.64 3.22 -9.05
N VAL A 101 -12.82 4.00 -9.77
CA VAL A 101 -11.43 4.28 -9.43
C VAL A 101 -11.21 5.78 -9.50
N LYS A 102 -10.79 6.38 -8.39
CA LYS A 102 -10.38 7.78 -8.32
C LYS A 102 -8.93 7.84 -7.88
N ILE A 103 -8.06 8.50 -8.64
CA ILE A 103 -6.64 8.66 -8.31
C ILE A 103 -6.35 10.14 -8.17
N THR A 104 -5.72 10.51 -7.05
CA THR A 104 -5.25 11.86 -6.79
C THR A 104 -3.75 11.86 -6.58
N ARG A 105 -3.02 12.70 -7.31
CA ARG A 105 -1.60 12.96 -7.10
C ARG A 105 -1.43 14.11 -6.13
N ILE A 106 -0.77 13.82 -5.02
CA ILE A 106 -0.53 14.78 -3.95
C ILE A 106 0.93 15.18 -3.94
N ARG A 107 1.18 16.47 -3.84
CA ARG A 107 2.51 17.08 -3.73
C ARG A 107 2.57 17.95 -2.49
N GLU A 108 3.38 17.55 -1.53
CA GLU A 108 3.57 18.29 -0.29
C GLU A 108 5.02 18.67 -0.07
N LYS A 109 5.26 19.78 0.60
CA LYS A 109 6.60 20.23 0.95
C LYS A 109 7.14 19.37 2.10
N TYR A 110 8.21 18.62 1.84
CA TYR A 110 8.89 17.86 2.89
C TYR A 110 9.87 18.71 3.68
N ASN A 111 10.67 19.51 2.99
CA ASN A 111 11.58 20.50 3.59
C ASN A 111 11.95 21.58 2.56
N LYS A 112 12.84 22.53 2.93
CA LYS A 112 13.27 23.63 2.05
C LYS A 112 13.79 23.19 0.67
N LYS A 113 14.23 21.94 0.52
CA LYS A 113 14.89 21.43 -0.71
C LYS A 113 14.14 20.31 -1.40
N LYS A 114 13.18 19.67 -0.75
CA LYS A 114 12.54 18.44 -1.24
C LYS A 114 11.03 18.50 -1.10
N MET A 115 10.39 17.89 -2.08
CA MET A 115 8.96 17.60 -2.09
C MET A 115 8.75 16.12 -1.73
N ARG A 116 7.56 15.81 -1.24
CA ARG A 116 7.02 14.45 -1.23
C ARG A 116 5.93 14.39 -2.30
N GLU A 117 5.95 13.39 -3.14
CA GLU A 117 4.95 13.18 -4.19
C GLU A 117 4.46 11.74 -4.13
N TYR A 118 3.15 11.58 -4.05
CA TYR A 118 2.49 10.29 -4.00
C TYR A 118 1.14 10.33 -4.70
N CYS A 119 0.66 9.17 -5.11
CA CYS A 119 -0.70 8.99 -5.59
C CYS A 119 -1.47 8.14 -4.60
N VAL A 120 -2.72 8.53 -4.39
CA VAL A 120 -3.72 7.75 -3.67
C VAL A 120 -4.78 7.35 -4.66
N ALA A 121 -5.06 6.05 -4.74
CA ALA A 121 -6.18 5.51 -5.47
C ALA A 121 -7.22 5.03 -4.48
N GLU A 122 -8.42 5.58 -4.57
CA GLU A 122 -9.62 5.06 -3.93
C GLU A 122 -10.36 4.21 -4.95
N ILE A 123 -10.65 2.96 -4.57
CA ILE A 123 -11.18 1.95 -5.46
C ILE A 123 -12.40 1.31 -4.81
N TRP A 124 -13.55 1.48 -5.45
CA TRP A 124 -14.75 0.73 -5.16
C TRP A 124 -14.99 -0.31 -6.25
N ALA A 125 -15.02 -1.55 -5.86
CA ALA A 125 -15.25 -2.69 -6.73
C ALA A 125 -16.60 -3.34 -6.43
N SER A 126 -16.99 -4.29 -7.25
CA SER A 126 -18.13 -5.18 -7.00
C SER A 126 -17.70 -6.63 -7.14
N GLU A 127 -18.60 -7.56 -6.85
CA GLU A 127 -18.38 -8.98 -7.11
C GLU A 127 -18.15 -9.30 -8.61
N ASN A 128 -18.66 -8.44 -9.51
CA ASN A 128 -18.48 -8.57 -10.96
C ASN A 128 -17.15 -7.99 -11.46
N SER A 129 -16.50 -7.16 -10.66
CA SER A 129 -15.19 -6.57 -10.97
C SER A 129 -14.24 -6.67 -9.77
N PRO A 130 -13.94 -7.90 -9.30
CA PRO A 130 -13.11 -8.10 -8.12
C PRO A 130 -11.64 -7.74 -8.39
N MET A 131 -10.86 -7.64 -7.32
CA MET A 131 -9.40 -7.55 -7.43
C MET A 131 -8.83 -8.76 -8.15
N GLN A 132 -7.96 -8.53 -9.12
CA GLN A 132 -7.26 -9.55 -9.89
C GLN A 132 -5.75 -9.35 -9.82
N ALA A 133 -5.01 -10.37 -10.21
CA ALA A 133 -3.58 -10.27 -10.43
C ALA A 133 -3.28 -10.51 -11.91
N ILE A 134 -2.56 -9.59 -12.53
CA ILE A 134 -1.97 -9.78 -13.87
C ILE A 134 -0.55 -10.33 -13.70
N LEU A 135 -0.22 -11.33 -14.51
CA LEU A 135 0.98 -12.14 -14.30
C LEU A 135 1.86 -12.18 -15.56
N SER A 136 3.18 -12.17 -15.36
CA SER A 136 4.14 -12.35 -16.45
C SER A 136 4.13 -13.78 -17.03
N ALA A 137 3.63 -14.75 -16.25
CA ALA A 137 3.42 -16.12 -16.67
C ALA A 137 2.22 -16.73 -15.93
N GLU A 138 1.23 -17.16 -16.66
CA GLU A 138 -0.02 -17.73 -16.11
C GLU A 138 0.14 -19.19 -15.67
N LYS A 139 1.06 -19.93 -16.27
CA LYS A 139 1.27 -21.36 -16.02
C LYS A 139 2.56 -21.63 -15.30
N GLY A 140 2.52 -22.56 -14.37
CA GLY A 140 3.70 -23.07 -13.66
C GLY A 140 3.80 -22.64 -12.21
N LYS A 141 4.62 -23.35 -11.44
CA LYS A 141 4.94 -22.97 -10.06
C LYS A 141 5.94 -21.83 -10.07
N TRP A 142 5.61 -20.78 -9.42
CA TRP A 142 6.54 -19.72 -9.09
C TRP A 142 7.56 -20.23 -8.08
N PRO A 143 8.83 -19.83 -8.19
CA PRO A 143 9.39 -18.89 -9.15
C PRO A 143 10.04 -19.53 -10.37
N GLU A 144 9.93 -20.85 -10.56
CA GLU A 144 10.75 -21.60 -11.55
C GLU A 144 10.39 -21.30 -13.02
N GLY A 145 9.23 -20.73 -13.28
CA GLY A 145 8.78 -20.42 -14.65
C GLY A 145 8.50 -18.94 -14.89
N VAL A 146 8.75 -18.06 -13.94
CA VAL A 146 8.41 -16.65 -14.08
C VAL A 146 9.52 -15.90 -14.79
N ASN A 147 9.25 -15.51 -16.02
CA ASN A 147 10.02 -14.47 -16.69
C ASN A 147 9.54 -13.12 -16.20
N GLN A 148 10.34 -12.43 -15.40
CA GLN A 148 10.02 -11.08 -15.00
C GLN A 148 10.09 -10.14 -16.18
N VAL A 149 9.10 -9.27 -16.30
CA VAL A 149 8.98 -8.29 -17.36
C VAL A 149 8.82 -6.89 -16.76
N SER A 150 8.94 -5.86 -17.57
CA SER A 150 8.66 -4.52 -17.10
C SER A 150 7.16 -4.36 -16.76
N PRO A 151 6.82 -3.49 -15.81
CA PRO A 151 5.41 -3.19 -15.49
C PRO A 151 4.62 -2.72 -16.70
N GLU A 152 5.23 -1.91 -17.57
CA GLU A 152 4.63 -1.43 -18.81
C GLU A 152 4.20 -2.59 -19.72
N LEU A 153 5.07 -3.60 -19.85
CA LEU A 153 4.75 -4.79 -20.66
C LEU A 153 3.64 -5.65 -20.02
N LEU A 154 3.54 -5.66 -18.68
CA LEU A 154 2.43 -6.34 -17.99
C LEU A 154 1.09 -5.69 -18.32
N VAL A 155 0.99 -4.37 -18.19
CA VAL A 155 -0.27 -3.66 -18.50
C VAL A 155 -0.58 -3.60 -19.99
N GLU A 156 0.43 -3.67 -20.86
CA GLU A 156 0.24 -3.81 -22.31
C GLU A 156 -0.37 -5.16 -22.67
N LYS A 157 0.11 -6.23 -22.04
CA LYS A 157 -0.41 -7.60 -22.28
C LYS A 157 -1.72 -7.89 -21.60
N HIS A 158 -2.02 -7.21 -20.53
CA HIS A 158 -3.22 -7.35 -19.73
C HIS A 158 -3.87 -5.98 -19.54
N PRO A 159 -4.54 -5.44 -20.57
CA PRO A 159 -5.18 -4.13 -20.47
C PRO A 159 -6.16 -4.09 -19.32
N CYS A 160 -6.05 -3.05 -18.48
CA CYS A 160 -6.88 -2.88 -17.29
C CYS A 160 -7.09 -1.39 -16.98
N VAL A 161 -8.10 -1.11 -16.19
CA VAL A 161 -8.37 0.25 -15.71
C VAL A 161 -7.29 0.71 -14.75
N PHE A 162 -6.96 -0.13 -13.78
CA PHE A 162 -6.00 0.18 -12.73
C PHE A 162 -5.03 -0.98 -12.54
N ALA A 163 -3.75 -0.67 -12.35
CA ALA A 163 -2.76 -1.63 -11.88
C ALA A 163 -1.72 -0.97 -10.95
N MET A 164 -1.20 -1.75 -10.01
CA MET A 164 -0.12 -1.34 -9.13
C MET A 164 0.84 -2.49 -8.83
N SER A 165 2.05 -2.15 -8.37
CA SER A 165 3.01 -3.17 -7.95
C SER A 165 2.46 -4.05 -6.84
N ASP A 166 2.79 -5.35 -6.93
CA ASP A 166 2.44 -6.36 -5.92
C ASP A 166 3.61 -6.61 -4.94
N ASP A 167 3.81 -7.84 -4.53
CA ASP A 167 4.81 -8.26 -3.55
C ASP A 167 5.97 -9.06 -4.15
N PHE A 168 6.00 -9.32 -5.45
CA PHE A 168 6.95 -10.24 -6.04
C PHE A 168 7.91 -9.62 -7.07
N TYR A 169 9.20 -9.63 -6.76
CA TYR A 169 10.26 -9.09 -7.60
C TYR A 169 11.50 -10.01 -7.70
N GLY A 170 12.43 -9.68 -8.61
CA GLY A 170 13.54 -10.54 -9.04
C GLY A 170 14.50 -11.00 -7.99
N SER A 171 14.78 -10.21 -6.96
CA SER A 171 15.68 -10.66 -5.90
C SER A 171 15.11 -11.81 -5.10
N ARG A 172 13.78 -11.89 -4.97
CA ARG A 172 13.10 -13.00 -4.29
C ARG A 172 13.24 -14.28 -5.12
N GLN A 173 12.98 -14.20 -6.42
CA GLN A 173 13.15 -15.30 -7.36
C GLN A 173 14.60 -15.83 -7.36
N GLN A 174 15.59 -14.94 -7.47
CA GLN A 174 17.01 -15.32 -7.48
C GLN A 174 17.43 -16.05 -6.19
N ASN A 175 16.92 -15.62 -5.05
CA ASN A 175 17.24 -16.26 -3.77
C ASN A 175 16.68 -17.66 -3.65
N ILE A 176 15.51 -17.92 -4.24
CA ILE A 176 14.92 -19.26 -4.30
C ILE A 176 15.77 -20.17 -5.19
N LEU A 177 16.10 -19.74 -6.41
CA LEU A 177 16.90 -20.50 -7.36
C LEU A 177 18.28 -20.84 -6.81
N LYS A 178 18.88 -19.91 -6.07
CA LYS A 178 20.20 -20.13 -5.41
C LYS A 178 20.10 -20.94 -4.12
N ARG A 179 18.90 -21.34 -3.69
CA ARG A 179 18.65 -22.07 -2.43
C ARG A 179 19.22 -21.36 -1.19
N THR A 180 19.46 -20.07 -1.28
CA THR A 180 19.91 -19.30 -0.12
C THR A 180 18.72 -19.12 0.82
N SER A 181 18.82 -19.62 2.03
CA SER A 181 17.75 -19.64 3.04
C SER A 181 17.29 -18.27 3.53
N ALA A 182 17.91 -17.21 3.04
CA ALA A 182 17.79 -15.89 3.66
C ALA A 182 16.54 -15.10 3.22
N ARG A 183 15.96 -15.37 2.06
CA ARG A 183 14.82 -14.61 1.54
C ARG A 183 13.90 -15.52 0.77
N GLN A 184 12.83 -15.94 1.42
CA GLN A 184 11.75 -16.70 0.79
C GLN A 184 10.73 -15.74 0.21
N PRO A 185 9.94 -16.14 -0.82
CA PRO A 185 8.88 -15.29 -1.37
C PRO A 185 7.67 -15.15 -0.44
N GLY A 186 7.53 -16.00 0.57
CA GLY A 186 6.31 -16.12 1.36
C GLY A 186 5.24 -16.94 0.63
N ILE A 187 4.04 -16.98 1.18
CA ILE A 187 2.89 -17.61 0.53
C ILE A 187 2.42 -16.69 -0.59
N ILE A 188 2.22 -17.25 -1.79
CA ILE A 188 1.74 -16.53 -2.97
C ILE A 188 0.54 -17.26 -3.53
N ILE A 189 -0.64 -16.64 -3.45
CA ILE A 189 -1.85 -17.07 -4.14
C ILE A 189 -2.26 -15.94 -5.09
N ARG A 190 -2.54 -16.29 -6.34
CA ARG A 190 -2.98 -15.36 -7.37
C ARG A 190 -4.14 -15.94 -8.14
N ASN A 191 -5.24 -15.21 -8.16
CA ASN A 191 -6.50 -15.59 -8.82
C ASN A 191 -6.94 -17.02 -8.42
N GLY A 192 -6.97 -17.30 -7.09
CA GLY A 192 -7.35 -18.60 -6.54
C GLY A 192 -6.36 -19.74 -6.78
N THR A 193 -5.16 -19.46 -7.30
CA THR A 193 -4.14 -20.47 -7.59
C THR A 193 -2.93 -20.30 -6.70
N ILE A 194 -2.51 -21.37 -6.01
CA ILE A 194 -1.26 -21.39 -5.24
C ILE A 194 -0.08 -21.32 -6.22
N ARG A 195 0.69 -20.25 -6.12
CA ARG A 195 1.93 -20.04 -6.89
C ARG A 195 3.17 -20.40 -6.10
N TRP A 196 3.10 -20.21 -4.77
CA TRP A 196 4.13 -20.62 -3.83
C TRP A 196 3.50 -20.90 -2.47
N GLU A 197 3.93 -21.99 -1.81
CA GLU A 197 3.27 -22.51 -0.61
C GLU A 197 4.14 -22.47 0.64
N LYS A 198 5.41 -22.06 0.52
CA LYS A 198 6.35 -22.09 1.63
C LYS A 198 6.66 -20.70 2.13
N THR A 199 6.57 -20.56 3.45
CA THR A 199 7.08 -19.43 4.17
C THR A 199 8.02 -19.89 5.27
N LYS A 200 8.91 -18.99 5.70
CA LYS A 200 9.76 -19.24 6.86
C LYS A 200 9.36 -18.27 7.96
N ALA A 201 8.93 -18.83 9.08
CA ALA A 201 8.58 -18.04 10.25
C ALA A 201 9.72 -17.09 10.64
N GLN A 202 9.38 -15.87 10.97
CA GLN A 202 10.31 -14.86 11.45
C GLN A 202 10.75 -15.22 12.87
N THR A 203 12.05 -15.33 13.09
CA THR A 203 12.62 -15.46 14.44
C THR A 203 13.27 -14.14 14.83
N ALA A 204 13.54 -13.95 16.13
CA ALA A 204 14.25 -12.76 16.62
C ALA A 204 15.58 -12.52 15.89
N LYS A 205 16.26 -13.57 15.44
CA LYS A 205 17.49 -13.48 14.64
C LYS A 205 17.22 -13.13 13.19
N THR A 206 16.06 -13.46 12.66
CA THR A 206 15.65 -13.20 11.29
C THR A 206 14.76 -11.97 11.16
N ALA A 207 14.36 -11.35 12.26
CA ALA A 207 13.52 -10.14 12.30
C ALA A 207 14.09 -8.96 11.50
N ARG A 208 15.39 -8.95 11.23
CA ARG A 208 16.06 -7.97 10.35
C ARG A 208 16.03 -8.37 8.87
N GLN A 209 15.45 -9.51 8.51
CA GLN A 209 15.31 -9.91 7.10
C GLN A 209 14.20 -9.10 6.43
N ARG A 210 14.41 -8.81 5.17
CA ARG A 210 13.50 -8.05 4.32
C ARG A 210 13.12 -8.89 3.11
N PRO A 211 11.87 -9.03 2.79
CA PRO A 211 10.65 -8.60 3.51
C PRO A 211 10.36 -9.44 4.75
N CYS A 212 9.43 -8.97 5.59
CA CYS A 212 8.99 -9.69 6.80
C CYS A 212 8.13 -10.91 6.49
N LEU A 213 7.52 -10.95 5.31
CA LEU A 213 6.61 -11.97 4.78
C LEU A 213 5.25 -12.04 5.49
N ASP A 214 4.89 -11.02 6.26
CA ASP A 214 3.50 -10.86 6.68
C ASP A 214 2.60 -10.80 5.46
N THR A 215 1.38 -11.29 5.60
CA THR A 215 0.48 -11.49 4.48
C THR A 215 -0.77 -10.62 4.55
N LEU A 216 -1.29 -10.29 3.38
CA LEU A 216 -2.63 -9.76 3.17
C LEU A 216 -3.38 -10.75 2.29
N ALA A 217 -4.41 -11.36 2.86
CA ALA A 217 -5.33 -12.21 2.10
C ALA A 217 -6.53 -11.36 1.64
N VAL A 218 -6.93 -11.55 0.39
CA VAL A 218 -8.15 -10.99 -0.20
C VAL A 218 -9.09 -12.14 -0.48
N TYR A 219 -10.30 -12.03 0.00
CA TYR A 219 -11.32 -13.08 -0.09
C TYR A 219 -12.32 -12.80 -1.20
N ASN A 220 -13.07 -13.83 -1.59
CA ASN A 220 -14.06 -13.76 -2.66
C ASN A 220 -15.26 -12.85 -2.37
N ASP A 221 -15.46 -12.47 -1.10
CA ASP A 221 -16.46 -11.51 -0.66
C ASP A 221 -15.93 -10.05 -0.65
N GLY A 222 -14.76 -9.81 -1.23
CA GLY A 222 -14.11 -8.50 -1.27
C GLY A 222 -13.43 -8.09 0.03
N SER A 223 -13.52 -8.90 1.09
CA SER A 223 -12.84 -8.58 2.35
C SER A 223 -11.34 -8.84 2.27
N MET A 224 -10.59 -8.14 3.13
CA MET A 224 -9.16 -8.37 3.34
C MET A 224 -8.86 -8.67 4.81
N LYS A 225 -7.79 -9.45 5.03
CA LYS A 225 -7.27 -9.69 6.37
C LYS A 225 -5.75 -9.81 6.35
N THR A 226 -5.11 -9.16 7.31
CA THR A 226 -3.68 -9.25 7.54
C THR A 226 -3.34 -10.40 8.50
N TYR A 227 -2.19 -11.04 8.25
CA TYR A 227 -1.69 -12.14 9.08
C TYR A 227 -0.17 -12.08 9.20
N LEU A 228 0.35 -12.70 10.26
CA LEU A 228 1.78 -13.00 10.38
C LEU A 228 2.19 -14.06 9.36
N SER A 229 3.47 -14.09 9.02
CA SER A 229 4.03 -14.90 7.92
C SER A 229 3.81 -16.41 8.05
N ASP A 230 3.55 -16.92 9.24
CA ASP A 230 3.38 -18.35 9.57
C ASP A 230 1.99 -18.68 10.13
N ALA A 231 1.02 -17.77 9.95
CA ALA A 231 -0.31 -17.95 10.52
C ALA A 231 -1.09 -19.11 9.90
N MET A 232 -0.93 -19.36 8.60
CA MET A 232 -1.66 -20.38 7.84
C MET A 232 -0.79 -20.95 6.72
N THR A 233 -1.15 -22.15 6.25
CA THR A 233 -0.64 -22.73 5.00
C THR A 233 -1.35 -22.12 3.79
N ALA A 234 -0.84 -22.36 2.58
CA ALA A 234 -1.48 -21.87 1.36
C ALA A 234 -2.85 -22.53 1.13
N GLU A 235 -2.97 -23.80 1.48
CA GLU A 235 -4.23 -24.56 1.40
C GLU A 235 -5.26 -24.00 2.37
N GLU A 236 -4.89 -23.69 3.62
CA GLU A 236 -5.80 -23.10 4.60
C GLU A 236 -6.32 -21.73 4.16
N TYR A 237 -5.51 -20.93 3.46
CA TYR A 237 -6.00 -19.68 2.84
C TYR A 237 -7.06 -19.93 1.79
N LEU A 238 -6.83 -20.91 0.88
CA LEU A 238 -7.82 -21.27 -0.15
C LEU A 238 -9.11 -21.83 0.45
N GLU A 239 -9.01 -22.70 1.45
CA GLU A 239 -10.18 -23.28 2.16
C GLU A 239 -11.04 -22.19 2.82
N LYS A 240 -10.44 -21.06 3.20
CA LYS A 240 -11.14 -19.88 3.71
C LYS A 240 -11.70 -18.96 2.61
N GLY A 241 -11.50 -19.29 1.34
CA GLY A 241 -11.97 -18.51 0.21
C GLY A 241 -11.04 -17.38 -0.23
N ALA A 242 -9.75 -17.41 0.13
CA ALA A 242 -8.81 -16.42 -0.36
C ALA A 242 -8.55 -16.56 -1.85
N ILE A 243 -8.72 -15.48 -2.60
CA ILE A 243 -8.43 -15.41 -4.04
C ILE A 243 -7.06 -14.83 -4.33
N GLN A 244 -6.57 -13.95 -3.46
CA GLN A 244 -5.21 -13.41 -3.51
C GLN A 244 -4.57 -13.55 -2.13
N VAL A 245 -3.26 -13.86 -2.07
CA VAL A 245 -2.44 -13.70 -0.86
C VAL A 245 -1.14 -13.07 -1.26
N PHE A 246 -0.91 -11.86 -0.76
CA PHE A 246 0.31 -11.10 -0.93
C PHE A 246 1.18 -11.25 0.31
N ALA A 247 2.48 -11.50 0.14
CA ALA A 247 3.41 -11.70 1.25
C ALA A 247 4.63 -10.79 1.12
N PHE A 248 4.61 -9.68 1.83
CA PHE A 248 5.73 -8.74 1.87
C PHE A 248 5.91 -8.17 3.29
N GLY A 249 5.04 -7.28 3.71
CA GLY A 249 4.99 -6.74 5.05
C GLY A 249 6.05 -5.67 5.37
N PRO A 250 6.03 -5.22 6.61
CA PRO A 250 5.12 -5.65 7.66
C PRO A 250 3.67 -5.31 7.35
N TRP A 251 2.72 -5.97 8.03
CA TRP A 251 1.37 -5.45 8.06
C TRP A 251 1.37 -4.07 8.74
N LEU A 252 0.60 -3.15 8.22
CA LEU A 252 0.57 -1.76 8.68
C LEU A 252 -0.62 -1.48 9.59
N ILE A 253 -1.77 -2.03 9.22
CA ILE A 253 -3.03 -1.90 9.96
C ILE A 253 -3.68 -3.27 10.03
N SER A 254 -4.20 -3.62 11.20
CA SER A 254 -5.02 -4.78 11.43
C SER A 254 -6.14 -4.42 12.39
N GLU A 255 -7.40 -4.72 12.01
CA GLU A 255 -8.60 -4.38 12.80
C GLU A 255 -8.64 -2.89 13.20
N GLY A 256 -8.27 -2.01 12.26
CA GLY A 256 -8.24 -0.56 12.46
C GLY A 256 -7.13 -0.05 13.39
N LYS A 257 -6.14 -0.89 13.71
CA LYS A 257 -5.03 -0.51 14.60
C LYS A 257 -3.69 -0.55 13.88
N ILE A 258 -2.92 0.50 14.02
CA ILE A 258 -1.56 0.57 13.47
C ILE A 258 -0.62 -0.40 14.19
N ASN A 259 0.14 -1.16 13.40
CA ASN A 259 1.21 -2.02 13.87
C ASN A 259 2.51 -1.20 14.07
N GLN A 260 2.61 -0.51 15.18
CA GLN A 260 3.83 0.27 15.44
C GLN A 260 4.97 -0.58 15.98
N LYS A 261 4.66 -1.53 16.86
CA LYS A 261 5.68 -2.30 17.57
C LYS A 261 6.40 -3.30 16.66
N GLU A 262 5.64 -4.15 16.00
CA GLU A 262 6.20 -5.19 15.14
C GLU A 262 6.82 -4.61 13.86
N ALA A 263 6.27 -3.53 13.33
CA ALA A 263 6.84 -2.83 12.20
C ALA A 263 8.22 -2.23 12.52
N VAL A 264 8.43 -1.68 13.71
CA VAL A 264 9.73 -1.15 14.15
C VAL A 264 10.70 -2.26 14.51
N GLU A 265 10.27 -3.27 15.25
CA GLU A 265 11.13 -4.35 15.75
C GLU A 265 11.42 -5.41 14.68
N GLY A 266 10.46 -5.68 13.79
CA GLY A 266 10.53 -6.78 12.83
C GLY A 266 11.16 -6.44 11.49
N CYS A 267 11.27 -5.17 11.11
CA CYS A 267 11.66 -4.79 9.76
C CYS A 267 12.83 -3.80 9.73
N GLY A 268 14.03 -4.28 9.44
CA GLY A 268 15.25 -3.46 9.46
C GLY A 268 15.31 -2.31 8.43
N TYR A 269 14.32 -2.14 7.53
CA TYR A 269 14.18 -0.98 6.63
C TYR A 269 13.03 -0.07 7.01
N TYR A 270 12.38 -0.33 8.12
CA TYR A 270 11.26 0.46 8.60
C TYR A 270 11.61 1.95 8.79
N GLU A 271 12.82 2.21 9.26
CA GLU A 271 13.35 3.55 9.48
C GLU A 271 13.97 4.19 8.22
N GLN A 272 13.99 3.50 7.09
CA GLN A 272 14.56 4.05 5.87
C GLN A 272 13.50 4.82 5.08
N MET A 273 13.90 5.98 4.56
CA MET A 273 13.07 6.75 3.64
C MET A 273 13.21 6.17 2.23
N GLU A 274 12.19 5.47 1.77
CA GLU A 274 12.17 4.78 0.48
C GLU A 274 10.90 5.14 -0.31
N PRO A 275 10.87 4.87 -1.62
CA PRO A 275 9.60 4.77 -2.34
C PRO A 275 8.77 3.64 -1.74
N LEU A 276 7.50 3.89 -1.47
CA LEU A 276 6.61 2.97 -0.79
C LEU A 276 5.43 2.57 -1.66
N THR A 277 4.91 1.40 -1.39
CA THR A 277 3.67 0.89 -1.95
C THR A 277 2.86 0.27 -0.83
N GLY A 278 1.61 0.68 -0.69
CA GLY A 278 0.69 0.13 0.31
C GLY A 278 -0.68 -0.12 -0.27
N LEU A 279 -1.32 -1.15 0.23
CA LEU A 279 -2.70 -1.50 -0.09
C LEU A 279 -3.44 -1.75 1.21
N GLY A 280 -4.62 -1.15 1.35
CA GLY A 280 -5.51 -1.35 2.49
C GLY A 280 -6.96 -1.48 2.06
N MET A 281 -7.78 -1.94 2.98
CA MET A 281 -9.23 -2.05 2.85
C MET A 281 -9.90 -1.20 3.93
N VAL A 282 -10.87 -0.41 3.54
CA VAL A 282 -11.77 0.31 4.45
C VAL A 282 -12.89 -0.63 4.90
N GLU A 283 -13.60 -1.19 3.94
CA GLU A 283 -14.62 -2.21 4.07
C GLU A 283 -14.58 -3.14 2.84
N PRO A 284 -15.30 -4.26 2.82
CA PRO A 284 -15.33 -5.16 1.66
C PRO A 284 -15.62 -4.41 0.36
N TYR A 285 -14.80 -4.67 -0.66
CA TYR A 285 -14.83 -4.00 -1.97
C TYR A 285 -14.44 -2.52 -1.98
N HIS A 286 -14.06 -1.93 -0.85
CA HIS A 286 -13.52 -0.56 -0.78
C HIS A 286 -12.05 -0.58 -0.39
N TYR A 287 -11.18 -0.22 -1.32
CA TYR A 287 -9.73 -0.31 -1.17
C TYR A 287 -9.03 1.03 -1.36
N ILE A 288 -7.96 1.22 -0.62
CA ILE A 288 -7.05 2.36 -0.75
C ILE A 288 -5.68 1.85 -1.15
N ALA A 289 -5.16 2.36 -2.26
CA ALA A 289 -3.80 2.08 -2.72
C ALA A 289 -2.96 3.35 -2.71
N ILE A 290 -1.77 3.28 -2.12
CA ILE A 290 -0.84 4.41 -2.05
C ILE A 290 0.49 4.02 -2.66
N VAL A 291 0.98 4.83 -3.61
CA VAL A 291 2.33 4.73 -4.16
C VAL A 291 3.04 6.05 -3.97
N LEU A 292 4.18 6.02 -3.28
CA LEU A 292 5.03 7.16 -2.99
C LEU A 292 6.35 7.04 -3.74
N LYS A 293 6.83 8.13 -4.34
CA LYS A 293 8.13 8.15 -5.01
C LYS A 293 9.22 8.84 -4.20
N GLY A 294 10.46 8.55 -4.58
CA GLY A 294 11.63 9.28 -4.13
C GLY A 294 12.48 8.54 -3.11
N ARG A 295 13.75 8.92 -3.10
CA ARG A 295 14.77 8.49 -2.15
C ARG A 295 15.48 9.71 -1.57
N PRO A 296 16.16 9.59 -0.39
CA PRO A 296 16.81 10.73 0.24
C PRO A 296 17.79 11.50 -0.65
N LYS A 297 18.40 10.85 -1.64
CA LYS A 297 19.33 11.48 -2.60
C LYS A 297 18.64 12.15 -3.79
N ASN A 298 17.35 11.93 -3.99
CA ASN A 298 16.59 12.45 -5.12
C ASN A 298 15.88 13.77 -4.76
N LYS A 299 15.26 14.40 -5.76
CA LYS A 299 14.38 15.57 -5.59
C LYS A 299 13.22 15.27 -4.63
N TYR A 300 12.70 14.05 -4.69
CA TYR A 300 11.59 13.58 -3.87
C TYR A 300 12.10 12.80 -2.66
N ALA A 301 11.48 13.04 -1.50
CA ALA A 301 12.02 12.57 -0.23
C ALA A 301 11.80 11.08 0.05
N GLY A 302 10.76 10.45 -0.43
CA GLY A 302 10.32 9.17 0.10
C GLY A 302 9.69 9.32 1.51
N ALA A 303 9.39 8.20 2.17
CA ALA A 303 8.90 8.21 3.55
C ALA A 303 9.29 6.93 4.30
N HIS A 304 9.05 6.95 5.61
CA HIS A 304 9.09 5.79 6.48
C HIS A 304 7.77 5.00 6.39
N LEU A 305 7.79 3.74 6.79
CA LEU A 305 6.57 2.91 6.80
C LEU A 305 5.50 3.43 7.77
N SER A 306 5.90 4.08 8.86
CA SER A 306 4.96 4.75 9.78
C SER A 306 4.11 5.80 9.06
N TRP A 307 4.72 6.62 8.20
CA TRP A 307 3.98 7.59 7.40
C TRP A 307 2.95 6.90 6.48
N LEU A 308 3.31 5.76 5.88
CA LEU A 308 2.38 5.00 5.03
C LEU A 308 1.21 4.43 5.84
N ALA A 309 1.50 3.92 7.04
CA ALA A 309 0.47 3.44 7.96
C ALA A 309 -0.49 4.56 8.38
N ASP A 310 0.05 5.74 8.75
CA ASP A 310 -0.75 6.91 9.12
C ASP A 310 -1.67 7.34 7.97
N ARG A 311 -1.14 7.44 6.74
CA ARG A 311 -1.95 7.79 5.57
C ARG A 311 -3.06 6.79 5.30
N LEU A 312 -2.78 5.49 5.31
CA LEU A 312 -3.81 4.47 5.11
C LEU A 312 -4.89 4.51 6.20
N LEU A 313 -4.48 4.78 7.46
CA LEU A 313 -5.45 4.94 8.55
C LEU A 313 -6.32 6.19 8.38
N GLU A 314 -5.77 7.31 7.91
CA GLU A 314 -6.52 8.54 7.64
C GLU A 314 -7.59 8.35 6.55
N TYR A 315 -7.35 7.45 5.61
CA TYR A 315 -8.35 7.01 4.63
C TYR A 315 -9.31 5.95 5.17
N GLY A 316 -9.26 5.64 6.47
CA GLY A 316 -10.19 4.72 7.13
C GLY A 316 -9.86 3.23 6.98
N CYS A 317 -8.68 2.87 6.51
CA CYS A 317 -8.33 1.46 6.34
C CYS A 317 -8.38 0.70 7.66
N THR A 318 -9.02 -0.47 7.63
CA THR A 318 -9.11 -1.42 8.76
C THR A 318 -8.07 -2.54 8.66
N GLU A 319 -7.63 -2.86 7.44
CA GLU A 319 -6.57 -3.81 7.14
C GLU A 319 -5.61 -3.19 6.11
N ALA A 320 -4.30 -3.28 6.30
CA ALA A 320 -3.33 -2.77 5.33
C ALA A 320 -1.97 -3.46 5.41
N LEU A 321 -1.36 -3.66 4.24
CA LEU A 321 -0.03 -4.26 4.08
C LEU A 321 0.90 -3.32 3.32
N ASN A 322 2.16 -3.25 3.78
CA ASN A 322 3.25 -2.74 2.96
C ASN A 322 3.62 -3.75 1.87
N LEU A 323 3.61 -3.32 0.63
CA LEU A 323 3.98 -4.10 -0.56
C LEU A 323 5.39 -3.74 -1.06
N ASP A 324 5.82 -4.36 -2.18
CA ASP A 324 7.14 -4.09 -2.73
C ASP A 324 7.24 -2.66 -3.25
N GLY A 325 8.11 -1.91 -2.63
CA GLY A 325 8.40 -0.52 -2.92
C GLY A 325 9.71 -0.33 -3.70
N GLY A 326 10.35 0.80 -3.49
CA GLY A 326 11.65 1.06 -4.11
C GLY A 326 11.57 1.13 -5.64
N GLY A 327 12.31 0.26 -6.31
CA GLY A 327 12.37 0.23 -7.77
C GLY A 327 11.19 -0.44 -8.46
N THR A 328 10.30 -1.06 -7.72
CA THR A 328 9.08 -1.68 -8.24
C THR A 328 7.83 -0.83 -8.00
N ALA A 329 7.91 0.15 -7.09
CA ALA A 329 6.79 1.01 -6.76
C ALA A 329 6.24 1.72 -8.01
N CYS A 330 5.01 1.38 -8.41
CA CYS A 330 4.33 1.99 -9.56
C CYS A 330 2.81 1.85 -9.43
N MET A 331 2.12 2.78 -10.09
CA MET A 331 0.68 2.77 -10.28
C MET A 331 0.38 3.19 -11.71
N PHE A 332 -0.53 2.47 -12.33
CA PHE A 332 -0.96 2.68 -13.71
C PHE A 332 -2.48 2.92 -13.73
N PHE A 333 -2.89 3.76 -14.64
CA PHE A 333 -4.29 4.01 -14.96
C PHE A 333 -4.46 3.93 -16.47
N ASN A 334 -5.40 3.12 -16.92
CA ASN A 334 -5.71 2.90 -18.34
C ASN A 334 -4.45 2.67 -19.20
N GLY A 335 -3.55 1.80 -18.70
CA GLY A 335 -2.30 1.44 -19.38
C GLY A 335 -1.15 2.44 -19.24
N LYS A 336 -1.36 3.62 -18.63
CA LYS A 336 -0.34 4.66 -18.47
C LYS A 336 0.13 4.75 -17.02
N ALA A 337 1.43 4.93 -16.78
CA ALA A 337 1.96 5.14 -15.45
C ALA A 337 1.56 6.53 -14.93
N VAL A 338 0.82 6.58 -13.80
CA VAL A 338 0.47 7.83 -13.12
C VAL A 338 1.52 8.24 -12.10
N ILE A 339 2.20 7.25 -11.52
CA ILE A 339 3.36 7.46 -10.63
C ILE A 339 4.30 6.27 -10.67
N THR A 340 5.61 6.55 -10.57
CA THR A 340 6.66 5.55 -10.39
C THR A 340 7.56 5.95 -9.22
N GLY A 341 7.97 4.99 -8.41
CA GLY A 341 8.84 5.25 -7.25
C GLY A 341 10.21 5.82 -7.63
N GLN A 342 10.71 5.46 -8.81
CA GLN A 342 11.95 5.97 -9.40
C GLN A 342 11.88 5.92 -10.92
N GLU A 343 12.84 6.58 -11.61
CA GLU A 343 12.87 6.70 -13.08
C GLU A 343 12.92 5.35 -13.81
N ASN A 344 13.70 4.40 -13.30
CA ASN A 344 13.83 3.08 -13.92
C ASN A 344 13.14 2.04 -13.03
N LEU A 345 12.00 1.56 -13.47
CA LEU A 345 11.29 0.47 -12.80
C LEU A 345 12.03 -0.86 -12.96
N ARG A 346 11.94 -1.68 -11.94
CA ARG A 346 12.43 -3.06 -12.01
C ARG A 346 11.39 -3.96 -12.64
N SER A 347 11.87 -4.99 -13.32
CA SER A 347 11.02 -6.09 -13.75
C SER A 347 10.39 -6.80 -12.56
N MET A 348 9.15 -7.25 -12.72
CA MET A 348 8.35 -7.93 -11.70
C MET A 348 7.61 -9.14 -12.30
N GLY A 349 7.09 -10.00 -11.44
CA GLY A 349 6.37 -11.21 -11.84
C GLY A 349 4.88 -11.01 -12.00
N GLY A 350 4.33 -9.95 -11.42
CA GLY A 350 2.90 -9.66 -11.46
C GLY A 350 2.59 -8.27 -10.92
N MET A 351 1.32 -7.89 -11.05
CA MET A 351 0.76 -6.66 -10.50
C MET A 351 -0.65 -6.93 -9.98
N ILE A 352 -1.10 -6.12 -9.04
CA ILE A 352 -2.50 -6.03 -8.62
C ILE A 352 -3.24 -5.23 -9.68
N ALA A 353 -4.42 -5.68 -10.09
CA ALA A 353 -5.20 -5.03 -11.13
C ALA A 353 -6.71 -5.02 -10.82
N PHE A 354 -7.41 -4.04 -11.41
CA PHE A 354 -8.87 -3.93 -11.42
C PHE A 354 -9.34 -3.55 -12.83
N GLY A 355 -10.53 -4.03 -13.18
CA GLY A 355 -11.16 -3.74 -14.47
C GLY A 355 -10.33 -4.24 -15.63
N LEU A 356 -10.02 -5.55 -15.66
CA LEU A 356 -9.41 -6.16 -16.83
C LEU A 356 -10.36 -6.01 -18.03
N LYS A 357 -9.79 -5.59 -19.15
CA LYS A 357 -10.52 -5.46 -20.42
C LYS A 357 -10.39 -6.77 -21.18
N ASP A 358 -11.50 -7.26 -21.70
CA ASP A 358 -11.50 -8.43 -22.58
C ASP A 358 -10.63 -8.15 -23.82
N GLU A 359 -9.87 -9.18 -24.26
CA GLU A 359 -9.05 -9.11 -25.48
C GLU A 359 -9.90 -9.00 -26.76
#